data_0d0820a5fb5388bb44e365722ae9d1b8
#
_entry.id   0d0820a5fb5388bb44e365722ae9d1b8
#
_cell.length_a   1.000
_cell.length_b   1.000
_cell.length_c   1.000
_cell.angle_alpha   90.00
_cell.angle_beta   90.00
_cell.angle_gamma   90.00
#
_symmetry.space_group_name_H-M   'P 1'
#
loop_
_entity.id
_entity.type
_entity.pdbx_description
1 polymer ?
#
loop_
_entity_poly.entity_id
_entity_poly.type
_entity_poly.pdbx_seq_one_letter_code
_entity_poly.pdbx_strand_id
1 'polypeptide(L)'
;MTISSKTREITQVAAHAIIEKIGTDLIAIDLSDQLVLSEVFLIATGQNSAQVDSIADEVERKLQAIGEKPARREKGAEWILLDYSDLVVHIQSVEIRKYYMLDRLWNDCPTIELDAVKEAALNGR
;
A
#
# COMPACT_ATOMS: atom_id res chain seq x y z
N MET A 1 8.12 3.34 -19.33
CA MET A 1 8.74 2.28 -18.52
C MET A 1 7.65 1.43 -17.91
N THR A 2 7.96 0.23 -17.52
CA THR A 2 7.01 -0.69 -16.90
C THR A 2 7.50 -1.08 -15.50
N ILE A 3 6.55 -1.48 -14.68
CA ILE A 3 6.85 -1.96 -13.32
C ILE A 3 7.54 -3.32 -13.43
N SER A 4 8.59 -3.55 -12.63
CA SER A 4 9.28 -4.83 -12.61
C SER A 4 8.37 -5.94 -12.08
N SER A 5 8.65 -7.18 -12.47
CA SER A 5 7.90 -8.34 -11.97
C SER A 5 7.99 -8.45 -10.46
N LYS A 6 9.16 -8.15 -9.90
CA LYS A 6 9.37 -8.19 -8.45
C LYS A 6 8.51 -7.16 -7.74
N THR A 7 8.47 -5.92 -8.23
CA THR A 7 7.66 -4.87 -7.62
C THR A 7 6.19 -5.24 -7.70
N ARG A 8 5.74 -5.81 -8.82
CA ARG A 8 4.36 -6.25 -8.98
C ARG A 8 4.03 -7.33 -7.95
N GLU A 9 4.93 -8.28 -7.75
CA GLU A 9 4.74 -9.36 -6.77
C GLU A 9 4.63 -8.82 -5.34
N ILE A 10 5.57 -7.98 -4.92
CA ILE A 10 5.54 -7.46 -3.55
C ILE A 10 4.35 -6.55 -3.31
N THR A 11 3.88 -5.84 -4.34
CA THR A 11 2.66 -5.04 -4.26
C THR A 11 1.45 -5.94 -3.97
N GLN A 12 1.32 -7.06 -4.68
CA GLN A 12 0.21 -7.98 -4.46
C GLN A 12 0.27 -8.60 -3.05
N VAL A 13 1.45 -9.00 -2.60
CA VAL A 13 1.61 -9.56 -1.24
C VAL A 13 1.21 -8.52 -0.18
N ALA A 14 1.65 -7.28 -0.34
CA ALA A 14 1.29 -6.21 0.58
C ALA A 14 -0.22 -5.98 0.60
N ALA A 15 -0.86 -5.97 -0.57
CA ALA A 15 -2.31 -5.78 -0.66
C ALA A 15 -3.07 -6.90 0.06
N HIS A 16 -2.64 -8.15 -0.10
CA HIS A 16 -3.25 -9.27 0.61
C HIS A 16 -3.14 -9.10 2.13
N ALA A 17 -1.97 -8.68 2.61
CA ALA A 17 -1.76 -8.43 4.04
C ALA A 17 -2.71 -7.36 4.57
N ILE A 18 -2.90 -6.29 3.79
CA ILE A 18 -3.79 -5.19 4.17
C ILE A 18 -5.24 -5.69 4.27
N ILE A 19 -5.69 -6.47 3.29
CA ILE A 19 -7.05 -7.01 3.30
C ILE A 19 -7.26 -7.97 4.46
N GLU A 20 -6.26 -8.79 4.80
CA GLU A 20 -6.35 -9.69 5.96
C GLU A 20 -6.62 -8.94 7.26
N LYS A 21 -6.12 -7.73 7.39
CA LYS A 21 -6.31 -6.88 8.56
C LYS A 21 -7.44 -5.87 8.38
N ILE A 22 -8.33 -6.13 7.42
CA ILE A 22 -9.55 -5.35 7.17
C ILE A 22 -9.24 -3.90 6.76
N GLY A 23 -8.09 -3.67 6.13
CA GLY A 23 -7.81 -2.38 5.54
C GLY A 23 -8.76 -2.11 4.37
N THR A 24 -9.09 -0.84 4.15
CA THR A 24 -10.06 -0.43 3.13
C THR A 24 -9.45 0.59 2.17
N ASP A 25 -10.19 0.88 1.10
CA ASP A 25 -9.86 1.91 0.11
C ASP A 25 -8.44 1.76 -0.43
N LEU A 26 -8.05 0.53 -0.77
CA LEU A 26 -6.75 0.26 -1.36
C LEU A 26 -6.67 0.79 -2.78
N ILE A 27 -5.58 1.47 -3.08
CA ILE A 27 -5.25 1.85 -4.44
C ILE A 27 -3.75 1.69 -4.65
N ALA A 28 -3.36 1.05 -5.74
CA ALA A 28 -1.97 0.96 -6.15
C ALA A 28 -1.78 1.82 -7.39
N ILE A 29 -0.87 2.78 -7.30
CA ILE A 29 -0.62 3.75 -8.36
C ILE A 29 0.70 3.44 -9.03
N ASP A 30 0.65 3.30 -10.35
CA ASP A 30 1.84 3.04 -11.17
C ASP A 30 2.54 4.37 -11.45
N LEU A 31 3.69 4.58 -10.83
CA LEU A 31 4.49 5.78 -10.97
C LEU A 31 5.71 5.56 -11.87
N SER A 32 5.77 4.42 -12.58
CA SER A 32 6.97 4.05 -13.35
C SER A 32 7.31 5.05 -14.45
N ASP A 33 6.34 5.81 -14.94
CA ASP A 33 6.56 6.83 -15.96
C ASP A 33 6.75 8.23 -15.38
N GLN A 34 6.80 8.35 -14.05
CA GLN A 34 6.99 9.63 -13.38
C GLN A 34 8.46 9.82 -12.99
N LEU A 35 8.86 11.06 -12.76
CA LEU A 35 10.21 11.37 -12.29
C LEU A 35 10.26 11.28 -10.76
N VAL A 36 9.97 10.09 -10.25
CA VAL A 36 10.04 9.78 -8.82
C VAL A 36 10.87 8.52 -8.64
N LEU A 37 11.37 8.29 -7.43
CA LEU A 37 12.26 7.17 -7.16
C LEU A 37 11.54 5.83 -7.05
N SER A 38 10.26 5.83 -6.70
CA SER A 38 9.49 4.60 -6.50
C SER A 38 8.68 4.24 -7.74
N GLU A 39 8.48 2.94 -7.97
CA GLU A 39 7.65 2.47 -9.08
C GLU A 39 6.16 2.46 -8.73
N VAL A 40 5.84 2.21 -7.45
CA VAL A 40 4.46 2.04 -7.01
C VAL A 40 4.23 2.70 -5.66
N PHE A 41 3.12 3.42 -5.53
CA PHE A 41 2.56 3.80 -4.23
C PHE A 41 1.32 2.94 -3.99
N LEU A 42 1.32 2.23 -2.86
CA LEU A 42 0.15 1.49 -2.40
C LEU A 42 -0.41 2.21 -1.20
N ILE A 43 -1.66 2.68 -1.31
CA ILE A 43 -2.30 3.48 -0.27
C ILE A 43 -3.50 2.72 0.26
N ALA A 44 -3.63 2.66 1.58
CA ALA A 44 -4.72 1.97 2.24
C ALA A 44 -5.19 2.75 3.47
N THR A 45 -6.38 2.43 3.94
CA THR A 45 -7.02 3.10 5.09
C THR A 45 -7.27 2.13 6.23
N GLY A 46 -6.92 2.57 7.45
CA GLY A 46 -7.32 1.92 8.69
C GLY A 46 -8.32 2.79 9.43
N GLN A 47 -9.18 2.19 10.24
CA GLN A 47 -10.25 2.92 10.93
C GLN A 47 -9.75 3.76 12.10
N ASN A 48 -8.62 3.38 12.68
CA ASN A 48 -8.02 4.08 13.82
C ASN A 48 -6.52 3.77 13.86
N SER A 49 -5.78 4.42 14.76
CA SER A 49 -4.33 4.26 14.82
C SER A 49 -3.92 2.83 15.17
N ALA A 50 -4.69 2.13 15.99
CA ALA A 50 -4.39 0.74 16.33
C ALA A 50 -4.49 -0.17 15.10
N GLN A 51 -5.49 0.04 14.27
CA GLN A 51 -5.62 -0.73 13.02
C GLN A 51 -4.54 -0.36 12.03
N VAL A 52 -4.17 0.93 11.92
CA VAL A 52 -3.06 1.37 11.07
C VAL A 52 -1.79 0.62 11.47
N ASP A 53 -1.48 0.54 12.76
CA ASP A 53 -0.33 -0.21 13.26
C ASP A 53 -0.42 -1.69 12.90
N SER A 54 -1.58 -2.29 13.12
CA SER A 54 -1.81 -3.71 12.85
C SER A 54 -1.61 -4.04 11.36
N ILE A 55 -2.12 -3.18 10.49
CA ILE A 55 -1.96 -3.35 9.03
C ILE A 55 -0.47 -3.27 8.67
N ALA A 56 0.23 -2.26 9.18
CA ALA A 56 1.65 -2.08 8.88
C ALA A 56 2.48 -3.28 9.34
N ASP A 57 2.20 -3.80 10.54
CA ASP A 57 2.90 -4.97 11.08
C ASP A 57 2.68 -6.19 10.21
N GLU A 58 1.46 -6.39 9.70
CA GLU A 58 1.16 -7.54 8.85
C GLU A 58 1.83 -7.42 7.49
N VAL A 59 1.86 -6.22 6.91
CA VAL A 59 2.56 -5.98 5.64
C VAL A 59 4.05 -6.33 5.81
N GLU A 60 4.68 -5.84 6.88
CA GLU A 60 6.10 -6.15 7.14
C GLU A 60 6.31 -7.64 7.31
N ARG A 61 5.43 -8.31 8.06
CA ARG A 61 5.55 -9.74 8.33
C ARG A 61 5.47 -10.56 7.05
N LYS A 62 4.50 -10.26 6.20
CA LYS A 62 4.30 -11.00 4.96
C LYS A 62 5.43 -10.75 3.96
N LEU A 63 5.91 -9.52 3.86
CA LEU A 63 7.01 -9.22 2.95
C LEU A 63 8.33 -9.79 3.46
N GLN A 64 8.54 -9.81 4.78
CA GLN A 64 9.72 -10.43 5.35
C GLN A 64 9.76 -11.93 5.04
N ALA A 65 8.61 -12.59 5.00
CA ALA A 65 8.52 -14.02 4.68
C ALA A 65 9.05 -14.34 3.28
N ILE A 66 9.03 -13.36 2.37
CA ILE A 66 9.57 -13.51 1.02
C ILE A 66 10.89 -12.75 0.83
N GLY A 67 11.54 -12.39 1.93
CA GLY A 67 12.88 -11.82 1.89
C GLY A 67 12.95 -10.31 1.72
N GLU A 68 11.83 -9.60 1.85
CA GLU A 68 11.81 -8.14 1.67
C GLU A 68 11.69 -7.44 3.01
N LYS A 69 12.57 -6.46 3.24
CA LYS A 69 12.55 -5.62 4.44
C LYS A 69 12.46 -4.17 4.02
N PRO A 70 11.71 -3.33 4.77
CA PRO A 70 11.65 -1.92 4.41
C PRO A 70 13.00 -1.24 4.65
N ALA A 71 13.38 -0.34 3.75
CA ALA A 71 14.55 0.50 3.94
C ALA A 71 14.32 1.44 5.13
N ARG A 72 13.07 1.84 5.34
CA ARG A 72 12.70 2.63 6.52
C ARG A 72 11.20 2.51 6.79
N ARG A 73 10.84 2.73 8.04
CA ARG A 73 9.46 2.82 8.50
C ARG A 73 9.31 4.15 9.23
N GLU A 74 8.37 4.97 8.79
CA GLU A 74 8.08 6.24 9.44
C GLU A 74 6.67 6.21 9.99
N LYS A 75 6.48 6.82 11.14
CA LYS A 75 5.19 6.83 11.82
C LYS A 75 4.80 8.24 12.23
N GLY A 76 3.62 8.67 11.82
CA GLY A 76 2.95 9.85 12.34
C GLY A 76 1.89 9.42 13.35
N ALA A 77 1.02 10.35 13.76
CA ALA A 77 -0.04 10.07 14.73
C ALA A 77 -1.00 8.98 14.23
N GLU A 78 -1.40 9.05 12.97
CA GLU A 78 -2.37 8.12 12.39
C GLU A 78 -1.96 7.72 10.97
N TRP A 79 -0.66 7.59 10.77
CA TRP A 79 -0.11 7.31 9.45
C TRP A 79 1.21 6.57 9.61
N ILE A 80 1.37 5.49 8.84
CA ILE A 80 2.63 4.76 8.75
C ILE A 80 3.03 4.66 7.29
N LEU A 81 4.29 4.92 7.03
CA LEU A 81 4.89 4.77 5.72
C LEU A 81 5.93 3.66 5.78
N LEU A 82 5.82 2.68 4.88
CA LEU A 82 6.80 1.60 4.73
C LEU A 82 7.47 1.76 3.38
N ASP A 83 8.76 2.07 3.39
CA ASP A 83 9.54 2.34 2.19
C ASP A 83 10.36 1.12 1.79
N TYR A 84 9.96 0.46 0.71
CA TYR A 84 10.68 -0.69 0.14
C TYR A 84 11.45 -0.29 -1.12
N SER A 85 11.74 0.98 -1.30
CA SER A 85 12.41 1.57 -2.46
C SER A 85 11.48 1.63 -3.68
N ASP A 86 11.25 0.51 -4.34
CA ASP A 86 10.40 0.50 -5.54
C ASP A 86 8.91 0.52 -5.20
N LEU A 87 8.56 0.11 -3.99
CA LEU A 87 7.19 0.16 -3.47
C LEU A 87 7.20 0.98 -2.19
N VAL A 88 6.32 1.96 -2.10
CA VAL A 88 6.07 2.68 -0.85
C VAL A 88 4.62 2.42 -0.44
N VAL A 89 4.45 1.89 0.77
CA VAL A 89 3.12 1.60 1.31
C VAL A 89 2.75 2.71 2.28
N HIS A 90 1.59 3.35 2.03
CA HIS A 90 1.03 4.40 2.89
C HIS A 90 -0.22 3.84 3.55
N ILE A 91 -0.22 3.76 4.88
CA ILE A 91 -1.38 3.31 5.64
C ILE A 91 -1.83 4.48 6.49
N GLN A 92 -3.04 4.97 6.24
CA GLN A 92 -3.54 6.22 6.79
C GLN A 92 -4.90 5.99 7.46
N SER A 93 -5.17 6.75 8.51
CA SER A 93 -6.53 6.80 9.06
C SER A 93 -7.47 7.45 8.04
N VAL A 94 -8.78 7.35 8.31
CA VAL A 94 -9.80 7.96 7.45
C VAL A 94 -9.57 9.47 7.33
N GLU A 95 -9.30 10.14 8.45
CA GLU A 95 -9.08 11.58 8.46
C GLU A 95 -7.82 11.98 7.71
N ILE A 96 -6.72 11.25 7.93
CA ILE A 96 -5.45 11.52 7.25
C ILE A 96 -5.61 11.32 5.75
N ARG A 97 -6.32 10.27 5.35
CA ARG A 97 -6.57 9.97 3.93
C ARG A 97 -7.29 11.13 3.25
N LYS A 98 -8.31 11.67 3.91
CA LYS A 98 -9.06 12.81 3.39
C LYS A 98 -8.22 14.08 3.36
N TYR A 99 -7.39 14.30 4.39
CA TYR A 99 -6.62 15.53 4.52
C TYR A 99 -5.56 15.63 3.44
N TYR A 100 -4.75 14.58 3.26
CA TYR A 100 -3.62 14.63 2.32
C TYR A 100 -3.98 14.27 0.89
N MET A 101 -4.98 13.42 0.69
CA MET A 101 -5.47 13.03 -0.63
C MET A 101 -4.37 12.63 -1.62
N LEU A 102 -3.44 11.77 -1.16
CA LEU A 102 -2.31 11.33 -1.98
C LEU A 102 -2.74 10.73 -3.31
N ASP A 103 -3.86 9.99 -3.29
CA ASP A 103 -4.37 9.37 -4.50
C ASP A 103 -4.86 10.38 -5.54
N ARG A 104 -5.21 11.60 -5.12
CA ARG A 104 -5.57 12.66 -6.06
C ARG A 104 -4.37 13.33 -6.69
N LEU A 105 -3.25 13.36 -5.98
CA LEU A 105 -2.01 13.94 -6.48
C LEU A 105 -1.55 13.24 -7.75
N TRP A 106 -1.84 11.95 -7.85
CA TRP A 106 -1.42 11.10 -8.98
C TRP A 106 -2.61 10.55 -9.75
N ASN A 107 -3.73 11.28 -9.79
CA ASN A 107 -4.97 10.76 -10.36
C ASN A 107 -4.93 10.54 -11.88
N ASP A 108 -3.93 11.07 -12.55
CA ASP A 108 -3.72 10.85 -13.99
C ASP A 108 -2.75 9.69 -14.27
N CYS A 109 -2.24 9.05 -13.22
CA CYS A 109 -1.37 7.89 -13.36
C CYS A 109 -2.19 6.60 -13.43
N PRO A 110 -1.69 5.56 -14.12
CA PRO A 110 -2.39 4.27 -14.15
C PRO A 110 -2.47 3.66 -12.76
N THR A 111 -3.50 2.86 -12.54
CA THR A 111 -3.61 2.06 -11.32
C THR A 111 -3.29 0.61 -11.64
N ILE A 112 -2.85 -0.13 -10.61
CA ILE A 112 -2.56 -1.54 -10.72
C ILE A 112 -3.73 -2.31 -10.13
N GLU A 113 -4.23 -3.30 -10.87
CA GLU A 113 -5.28 -4.17 -10.38
C GLU A 113 -4.74 -5.04 -9.24
N LEU A 114 -5.45 -5.05 -8.12
CA LEU A 114 -5.03 -5.79 -6.94
C LEU A 114 -5.85 -7.07 -6.79
N ASP A 115 -5.18 -8.21 -6.85
CA ASP A 115 -5.84 -9.52 -6.74
C ASP A 115 -6.60 -9.67 -5.44
N ALA A 116 -6.04 -9.16 -4.34
CA ALA A 116 -6.69 -9.23 -3.02
C ALA A 116 -8.03 -8.51 -3.00
N VAL A 117 -8.14 -7.36 -3.68
CA VAL A 117 -9.38 -6.60 -3.76
C VAL A 117 -10.42 -7.35 -4.58
N LYS A 118 -10.00 -7.94 -5.72
CA LYS A 118 -10.88 -8.74 -6.56
C LYS A 118 -11.42 -9.95 -5.80
N GLU A 119 -10.53 -10.67 -5.11
CA GLU A 119 -10.91 -11.85 -4.32
C GLU A 119 -11.87 -11.47 -3.20
N ALA A 120 -11.61 -10.35 -2.51
CA ALA A 120 -12.49 -9.88 -1.45
C ALA A 120 -13.89 -9.57 -1.98
N ALA A 121 -13.99 -8.94 -3.15
CA ALA A 121 -15.28 -8.65 -3.80
C ALA A 121 -16.02 -9.94 -4.16
N LEU A 122 -15.31 -10.94 -4.69
CA LEU A 122 -15.90 -12.22 -5.05
C LEU A 122 -16.39 -13.00 -3.83
N ASN A 123 -15.74 -12.83 -2.68
CA ASN A 123 -16.09 -13.50 -1.43
C ASN A 123 -17.09 -12.72 -0.59
N GLY A 124 -17.65 -11.64 -1.12
CA GLY A 124 -18.68 -10.87 -0.44
C GLY A 124 -18.17 -9.99 0.69
N ARG A 125 -16.93 -9.57 0.65
CA ARG A 125 -16.34 -8.70 1.67
C ARG A 125 -16.50 -7.23 1.33
#